data_387cf5fc12fbd3de852c842e5612efaf
#
_entry.id   387cf5fc12fbd3de852c842e5612efaf
#
_cell.length_a   1.000
_cell.length_b   1.000
_cell.length_c   1.000
_cell.angle_alpha   90.00
_cell.angle_beta   90.00
_cell.angle_gamma   90.00
#
_symmetry.space_group_name_H-M   'P 1'
#
loop_
_entity.id
_entity.type
_entity.pdbx_description
1 polymer ?
#
loop_
_entity_poly.entity_id
_entity_poly.type
_entity_poly.pdbx_seq_one_letter_code
_entity_poly.pdbx_strand_id
1 'polypeptide(L)'
;LASNLMKFIYYILRYLQTIMSKTKPSIPKGMRDFNSNVMFRRNYIFETVKTAFECYGYAPIETPAMENIQTLTGKYGDEGDRLIFKVLNSGDFLSKVNIDKDTDSKNLTKSIVEKALRYDLTVPFARFVAQNRNDITFPYKRYQMQNVWRADRPQKGRFREFFQCDADVIGTDSLLCEVELIQLYDEVFTKLKIPNVTIAINNRKILSCMVELMDAESLFDDIVIILDKIDKIGIEKVKNEIEILGVDKSSLSILDSFLNAKSIDDLSTLLNKSEVGSKGLQELKFIFDNISKLGLQSACLSLDVSLARGLNYYTGCILEVKANDVVIGSIGGGGRYDNLTSIF
;
A
#
# COMPACT_ATOMS: atom_id res chain seq x y z
N LEU A 1 41.86 57.26 12.26
CA LEU A 1 41.98 55.82 12.54
C LEU A 1 40.71 55.25 13.16
N ALA A 2 40.14 55.88 14.21
CA ALA A 2 38.91 55.39 14.88
C ALA A 2 37.66 55.31 13.94
N SER A 3 37.48 56.27 13.02
CA SER A 3 36.37 56.29 12.06
C SER A 3 36.41 55.13 11.03
N ASN A 4 37.62 54.74 10.62
CA ASN A 4 37.77 53.61 9.66
C ASN A 4 37.60 52.27 10.34
N LEU A 5 38.01 52.13 11.59
CA LEU A 5 37.78 50.92 12.38
C LEU A 5 36.28 50.68 12.66
N MET A 6 35.54 51.73 13.00
CA MET A 6 34.08 51.68 13.19
C MET A 6 33.33 51.27 11.91
N LYS A 7 33.73 51.80 10.75
CA LYS A 7 33.18 51.41 9.46
C LYS A 7 33.48 49.95 9.13
N PHE A 8 34.71 49.48 9.40
CA PHE A 8 35.09 48.09 9.19
C PHE A 8 34.32 47.14 10.09
N ILE A 9 34.16 47.46 11.37
CA ILE A 9 33.33 46.68 12.32
C ILE A 9 31.86 46.67 11.86
N TYR A 10 31.31 47.80 11.40
CA TYR A 10 29.96 47.88 10.87
C TYR A 10 29.75 46.99 9.61
N TYR A 11 30.73 46.96 8.69
CA TYR A 11 30.68 46.08 7.51
C TYR A 11 30.81 44.61 7.90
N ILE A 12 31.65 44.27 8.87
CA ILE A 12 31.73 42.89 9.37
C ILE A 12 30.41 42.44 10.04
N LEU A 13 29.82 43.28 10.88
CA LEU A 13 28.55 42.98 11.55
C LEU A 13 27.39 42.83 10.52
N ARG A 14 27.35 43.69 9.51
CA ARG A 14 26.37 43.60 8.43
C ARG A 14 26.60 42.37 7.54
N TYR A 15 27.84 42.02 7.28
CA TYR A 15 28.18 40.79 6.56
C TYR A 15 27.85 39.55 7.36
N LEU A 16 28.10 39.52 8.67
CA LEU A 16 27.69 38.46 9.58
C LEU A 16 26.17 38.37 9.71
N GLN A 17 25.44 39.49 9.74
CA GLN A 17 23.97 39.50 9.68
C GLN A 17 23.43 38.98 8.35
N THR A 18 24.13 39.17 7.24
CA THR A 18 23.75 38.66 5.91
C THR A 18 24.05 37.18 5.78
N ILE A 19 25.13 36.69 6.40
CA ILE A 19 25.47 35.25 6.45
C ILE A 19 24.53 34.49 7.41
N MET A 20 24.10 35.13 8.49
CA MET A 20 23.01 34.63 9.32
C MET A 20 21.65 34.89 8.67
N SER A 21 21.49 34.49 7.41
CA SER A 21 20.13 34.38 6.82
C SER A 21 19.35 33.43 7.72
N LYS A 22 18.47 34.02 8.54
CA LYS A 22 17.58 33.22 9.39
C LYS A 22 16.79 32.31 8.45
N THR A 23 17.20 31.06 8.38
CA THR A 23 16.47 30.05 7.61
C THR A 23 15.05 30.05 8.16
N LYS A 24 14.10 30.42 7.33
CA LYS A 24 12.68 30.41 7.74
C LYS A 24 12.34 28.98 8.14
N PRO A 25 11.87 28.74 9.36
CA PRO A 25 11.50 27.40 9.78
C PRO A 25 10.48 26.79 8.80
N SER A 26 10.70 25.56 8.39
CA SER A 26 9.81 24.84 7.47
C SER A 26 9.90 23.35 7.75
N ILE A 27 8.85 22.64 7.40
CA ILE A 27 8.79 21.17 7.44
C ILE A 27 9.04 20.60 6.05
N PRO A 28 9.53 19.37 5.92
CA PRO A 28 9.70 18.72 4.63
C PRO A 28 8.37 18.64 3.86
N LYS A 29 8.43 18.84 2.55
CA LYS A 29 7.25 18.80 1.69
C LYS A 29 6.54 17.45 1.79
N GLY A 30 5.23 17.49 2.07
CA GLY A 30 4.39 16.28 2.19
C GLY A 30 4.41 15.65 3.58
N MET A 31 5.06 16.26 4.56
CA MET A 31 4.97 15.93 5.98
C MET A 31 4.12 16.96 6.72
N ARG A 32 3.74 16.68 7.97
CA ARG A 32 2.82 17.53 8.75
C ARG A 32 3.17 17.56 10.22
N ASP A 33 3.01 18.73 10.84
CA ASP A 33 2.89 18.86 12.28
C ASP A 33 1.43 18.67 12.70
N PHE A 34 1.22 18.12 13.88
CA PHE A 34 -0.09 17.94 14.47
C PHE A 34 -0.14 18.67 15.81
N ASN A 35 -1.00 19.69 15.90
CA ASN A 35 -1.24 20.38 17.17
C ASN A 35 -2.08 19.49 18.12
N SER A 36 -2.21 19.90 19.39
CA SER A 36 -2.91 19.14 20.41
C SER A 36 -4.36 18.79 20.05
N ASN A 37 -5.11 19.72 19.45
CA ASN A 37 -6.50 19.46 19.03
C ASN A 37 -6.60 18.37 17.97
N VAL A 38 -5.68 18.35 17.02
CA VAL A 38 -5.60 17.27 16.02
C VAL A 38 -5.17 15.97 16.68
N MET A 39 -4.21 16.03 17.63
CA MET A 39 -3.74 14.82 18.34
C MET A 39 -4.84 14.17 19.19
N PHE A 40 -5.72 14.92 19.85
CA PHE A 40 -6.86 14.34 20.55
C PHE A 40 -7.77 13.53 19.62
N ARG A 41 -8.06 14.05 18.43
CA ARG A 41 -8.86 13.33 17.43
C ARG A 41 -8.14 12.10 16.89
N ARG A 42 -6.83 12.21 16.63
CA ARG A 42 -6.02 11.06 16.18
C ARG A 42 -5.97 9.96 17.22
N ASN A 43 -5.77 10.32 18.48
CA ASN A 43 -5.75 9.33 19.59
C ASN A 43 -7.09 8.61 19.72
N TYR A 44 -8.23 9.33 19.57
CA TYR A 44 -9.54 8.69 19.55
C TYR A 44 -9.66 7.64 18.43
N ILE A 45 -9.18 7.97 17.20
CA ILE A 45 -9.15 7.02 16.09
C ILE A 45 -8.25 5.83 16.43
N PHE A 46 -7.04 6.08 16.92
CA PHE A 46 -6.08 5.03 17.23
C PHE A 46 -6.58 4.08 18.31
N GLU A 47 -7.15 4.60 19.38
CA GLU A 47 -7.71 3.76 20.45
C GLU A 47 -8.92 2.96 19.96
N THR A 48 -9.75 3.51 19.09
CA THR A 48 -10.88 2.79 18.50
C THR A 48 -10.40 1.62 17.65
N VAL A 49 -9.42 1.84 16.78
CA VAL A 49 -8.84 0.81 15.91
C VAL A 49 -8.12 -0.24 16.73
N LYS A 50 -7.28 0.17 17.68
CA LYS A 50 -6.56 -0.71 18.59
C LYS A 50 -7.51 -1.64 19.36
N THR A 51 -8.54 -1.08 19.96
CA THR A 51 -9.54 -1.84 20.72
C THR A 51 -10.22 -2.89 19.82
N ALA A 52 -10.55 -2.54 18.58
CA ALA A 52 -11.11 -3.50 17.63
C ALA A 52 -10.11 -4.63 17.36
N PHE A 53 -8.86 -4.32 17.04
CA PHE A 53 -7.83 -5.34 16.81
C PHE A 53 -7.67 -6.30 17.98
N GLU A 54 -7.61 -5.78 19.21
CA GLU A 54 -7.48 -6.57 20.42
C GLU A 54 -8.72 -7.46 20.69
N CYS A 55 -9.93 -6.95 20.40
CA CYS A 55 -11.16 -7.74 20.51
C CYS A 55 -11.19 -8.95 19.55
N TYR A 56 -10.56 -8.83 18.38
CA TYR A 56 -10.40 -9.93 17.42
C TYR A 56 -9.18 -10.81 17.72
N GLY A 57 -8.47 -10.58 18.82
CA GLY A 57 -7.34 -11.39 19.27
C GLY A 57 -6.03 -11.12 18.53
N TYR A 58 -5.87 -9.94 17.93
CA TYR A 58 -4.59 -9.53 17.34
C TYR A 58 -3.64 -9.03 18.43
N ALA A 59 -2.39 -9.50 18.40
CA ALA A 59 -1.34 -9.09 19.31
C ALA A 59 -0.53 -7.91 18.76
N PRO A 60 -0.13 -6.92 19.58
CA PRO A 60 0.67 -5.79 19.15
C PRO A 60 2.10 -6.20 18.82
N ILE A 61 2.65 -5.67 17.74
CA ILE A 61 4.09 -5.70 17.46
C ILE A 61 4.56 -4.33 16.96
N GLU A 62 5.87 -4.12 17.03
CA GLU A 62 6.55 -3.00 16.38
C GLU A 62 7.80 -3.48 15.63
N THR A 63 8.09 -2.85 14.52
CA THR A 63 9.32 -3.05 13.76
C THR A 63 10.08 -1.72 13.64
N PRO A 64 11.39 -1.73 13.40
CA PRO A 64 12.16 -0.49 13.23
C PRO A 64 11.61 0.40 12.11
N ALA A 65 11.75 1.72 12.27
CA ALA A 65 11.39 2.69 11.23
C ALA A 65 12.27 2.55 9.96
N MET A 66 13.50 2.09 10.14
CA MET A 66 14.46 1.82 9.07
C MET A 66 14.67 0.32 8.92
N GLU A 67 14.68 -0.15 7.70
CA GLU A 67 15.04 -1.49 7.30
C GLU A 67 16.31 -1.48 6.45
N ASN A 68 16.99 -2.62 6.34
CA ASN A 68 18.04 -2.77 5.34
C ASN A 68 17.44 -2.58 3.94
N ILE A 69 18.14 -1.88 3.06
CA ILE A 69 17.64 -1.56 1.72
C ILE A 69 17.25 -2.83 0.94
N GLN A 70 17.99 -3.92 1.13
CA GLN A 70 17.73 -5.22 0.50
C GLN A 70 16.41 -5.86 0.96
N THR A 71 15.97 -5.58 2.18
CA THR A 71 14.67 -6.03 2.70
C THR A 71 13.51 -5.41 1.93
N LEU A 72 13.65 -4.16 1.51
CA LEU A 72 12.57 -3.37 0.90
C LEU A 72 12.57 -3.44 -0.63
N THR A 73 13.75 -3.44 -1.27
CA THR A 73 13.85 -3.37 -2.74
C THR A 73 13.42 -4.67 -3.42
N GLY A 74 12.78 -4.54 -4.58
CA GLY A 74 12.28 -5.67 -5.38
C GLY A 74 10.98 -6.30 -4.83
N LYS A 75 10.32 -5.66 -3.84
CA LYS A 75 9.11 -6.17 -3.20
C LYS A 75 7.84 -5.42 -3.63
N TYR A 76 7.99 -4.20 -4.07
CA TYR A 76 6.89 -3.27 -4.38
C TYR A 76 6.74 -2.99 -5.88
N GLY A 77 7.49 -3.71 -6.73
CA GLY A 77 7.63 -3.41 -8.15
C GLY A 77 8.48 -2.16 -8.41
N ASP A 78 8.76 -1.87 -9.67
CA ASP A 78 9.66 -0.77 -10.07
C ASP A 78 9.17 0.60 -9.61
N GLU A 79 7.86 0.84 -9.63
CA GLU A 79 7.27 2.10 -9.18
C GLU A 79 7.45 2.26 -7.67
N GLY A 80 7.12 1.22 -6.88
CA GLY A 80 7.27 1.25 -5.43
C GLY A 80 8.72 1.44 -5.00
N ASP A 81 9.66 0.78 -5.63
CA ASP A 81 11.10 0.89 -5.34
C ASP A 81 11.65 2.32 -5.56
N ARG A 82 11.07 3.08 -6.50
CA ARG A 82 11.38 4.50 -6.72
C ARG A 82 10.86 5.40 -5.61
N LEU A 83 9.81 4.96 -4.90
CA LEU A 83 9.14 5.74 -3.85
C LEU A 83 9.73 5.48 -2.46
N ILE A 84 10.68 4.58 -2.31
CA ILE A 84 11.36 4.30 -1.05
C ILE A 84 12.30 5.48 -0.70
N PHE A 85 12.14 6.03 0.51
CA PHE A 85 13.08 7.00 1.07
C PHE A 85 14.36 6.31 1.50
N LYS A 86 15.45 6.57 0.77
CA LYS A 86 16.78 6.03 1.03
C LYS A 86 17.52 6.90 2.02
N VAL A 87 18.25 6.28 2.95
CA VAL A 87 19.04 6.98 3.99
C VAL A 87 20.53 6.81 3.67
N LEU A 88 21.23 7.93 3.49
CA LEU A 88 22.68 7.92 3.29
C LEU A 88 23.37 7.31 4.49
N ASN A 89 24.45 6.56 4.25
CA ASN A 89 25.30 6.04 5.32
C ASN A 89 25.88 7.18 6.15
N SER A 90 26.00 6.98 7.46
CA SER A 90 26.55 7.98 8.36
C SER A 90 28.06 8.17 8.16
N GLY A 91 28.56 9.34 8.47
CA GLY A 91 29.98 9.70 8.34
C GLY A 91 30.35 10.09 6.90
N ASP A 92 31.58 9.80 6.49
CA ASP A 92 32.04 10.05 5.12
C ASP A 92 31.57 8.92 4.21
N PHE A 93 30.33 9.05 3.69
CA PHE A 93 29.69 8.04 2.86
C PHE A 93 30.32 7.89 1.46
N LEU A 94 31.25 8.80 1.08
CA LEU A 94 31.99 8.71 -0.19
C LEU A 94 33.37 8.08 -0.04
N SER A 95 33.88 7.89 1.19
CA SER A 95 35.26 7.43 1.45
C SER A 95 35.65 6.10 0.79
N LYS A 96 34.65 5.25 0.49
CA LYS A 96 34.85 3.92 -0.12
C LYS A 96 34.30 3.84 -1.56
N VAL A 97 33.96 4.98 -2.16
CA VAL A 97 33.30 5.02 -3.46
C VAL A 97 34.25 5.61 -4.52
N ASN A 98 34.51 4.85 -5.56
CA ASN A 98 35.17 5.40 -6.75
C ASN A 98 34.09 6.03 -7.66
N ILE A 99 34.13 7.34 -7.79
CA ILE A 99 33.24 8.10 -8.66
C ILE A 99 34.01 8.43 -9.94
N ASP A 100 33.52 7.94 -11.06
CA ASP A 100 34.00 8.25 -12.40
C ASP A 100 32.90 8.88 -13.26
N LYS A 101 33.21 9.16 -14.52
CA LYS A 101 32.27 9.81 -15.43
C LYS A 101 31.06 8.93 -15.81
N ASP A 102 31.20 7.62 -15.66
CA ASP A 102 30.21 6.62 -16.02
C ASP A 102 29.38 6.12 -14.80
N THR A 103 29.66 6.67 -13.61
CA THR A 103 28.96 6.32 -12.37
C THR A 103 27.53 6.83 -12.41
N ASP A 104 26.57 5.93 -12.59
CA ASP A 104 25.14 6.23 -12.55
C ASP A 104 24.62 6.28 -11.11
N SER A 105 23.44 6.90 -10.93
CA SER A 105 22.79 7.06 -9.63
C SER A 105 22.40 5.73 -8.98
N LYS A 106 22.11 4.68 -9.78
CA LYS A 106 21.68 3.36 -9.30
C LYS A 106 22.87 2.61 -8.69
N ASN A 107 24.04 2.65 -9.36
CA ASN A 107 25.27 2.04 -8.88
C ASN A 107 25.83 2.78 -7.68
N LEU A 108 25.85 4.13 -7.73
CA LEU A 108 26.25 4.94 -6.59
C LEU A 108 25.39 4.66 -5.34
N THR A 109 24.07 4.61 -5.51
CA THR A 109 23.14 4.31 -4.41
C THR A 109 23.49 3.01 -3.68
N LYS A 110 23.86 1.94 -4.39
CA LYS A 110 24.23 0.66 -3.76
C LYS A 110 25.43 0.77 -2.81
N SER A 111 26.32 1.72 -3.06
CA SER A 111 27.54 1.90 -2.27
C SER A 111 27.35 2.85 -1.08
N ILE A 112 26.40 3.78 -1.15
CA ILE A 112 26.21 4.84 -0.16
C ILE A 112 24.94 4.72 0.68
N VAL A 113 24.11 3.70 0.39
CA VAL A 113 22.81 3.47 1.05
C VAL A 113 22.70 2.02 1.48
N GLU A 114 22.74 1.78 2.78
CA GLU A 114 22.51 0.47 3.38
C GLU A 114 21.09 0.34 3.96
N LYS A 115 20.45 1.46 4.25
CA LYS A 115 19.17 1.53 4.98
C LYS A 115 18.20 2.45 4.26
N ALA A 116 16.91 2.17 4.46
CA ALA A 116 15.83 3.02 3.96
C ALA A 116 14.68 3.06 4.97
N LEU A 117 13.85 4.09 4.90
CA LEU A 117 12.61 4.15 5.67
C LEU A 117 11.61 3.14 5.12
N ARG A 118 10.92 2.43 6.00
CA ARG A 118 9.90 1.44 5.61
C ARG A 118 8.77 2.09 4.81
N TYR A 119 8.40 1.43 3.73
CA TYR A 119 7.37 1.87 2.78
C TYR A 119 5.97 1.47 3.25
N ASP A 120 5.84 0.33 3.92
CA ASP A 120 4.65 -0.24 4.54
C ASP A 120 5.02 -0.97 5.85
N LEU A 121 4.05 -1.64 6.46
CA LEU A 121 4.26 -2.47 7.64
C LEU A 121 4.27 -3.97 7.31
N THR A 122 3.86 -4.36 6.10
CA THR A 122 3.71 -5.77 5.68
C THR A 122 5.06 -6.42 5.38
N VAL A 123 5.95 -5.77 4.60
CA VAL A 123 7.28 -6.33 4.29
C VAL A 123 8.16 -6.41 5.55
N PRO A 124 8.24 -5.39 6.42
CA PRO A 124 8.90 -5.52 7.73
C PRO A 124 8.33 -6.65 8.60
N PHE A 125 7.01 -6.87 8.56
CA PHE A 125 6.38 -7.98 9.27
C PHE A 125 6.78 -9.34 8.69
N ALA A 126 6.81 -9.50 7.38
CA ALA A 126 7.27 -10.74 6.75
C ALA A 126 8.71 -11.08 7.12
N ARG A 127 9.62 -10.07 7.15
CA ARG A 127 10.98 -10.22 7.66
C ARG A 127 10.98 -10.62 9.15
N PHE A 128 10.16 -9.98 9.98
CA PHE A 128 10.03 -10.32 11.41
C PHE A 128 9.62 -11.77 11.60
N VAL A 129 8.61 -12.24 10.86
CA VAL A 129 8.15 -13.65 10.91
C VAL A 129 9.25 -14.61 10.48
N ALA A 130 9.96 -14.32 9.38
CA ALA A 130 11.05 -15.16 8.89
C ALA A 130 12.17 -15.30 9.93
N GLN A 131 12.53 -14.20 10.62
CA GLN A 131 13.58 -14.21 11.66
C GLN A 131 13.16 -14.88 12.96
N ASN A 132 11.87 -14.84 13.31
CA ASN A 132 11.37 -15.33 14.60
C ASN A 132 10.48 -16.57 14.45
N ARG A 133 10.59 -17.29 13.33
CA ARG A 133 9.69 -18.40 12.97
C ARG A 133 9.58 -19.47 14.07
N ASN A 134 10.68 -19.75 14.77
CA ASN A 134 10.73 -20.78 15.80
C ASN A 134 10.06 -20.35 17.13
N ASP A 135 9.88 -19.06 17.33
CA ASP A 135 9.30 -18.47 18.56
C ASP A 135 7.83 -18.08 18.37
N ILE A 136 7.33 -18.16 17.13
CA ILE A 136 5.94 -17.78 16.78
C ILE A 136 5.06 -19.04 16.76
N THR A 137 3.93 -18.96 17.44
CA THR A 137 2.87 -19.98 17.35
C THR A 137 1.89 -19.60 16.24
N PHE A 138 1.68 -20.51 15.30
CA PHE A 138 0.74 -20.33 14.18
C PHE A 138 -0.64 -20.95 14.47
N PRO A 139 -1.75 -20.39 13.93
CA PRO A 139 -1.81 -19.15 13.18
C PRO A 139 -1.47 -17.94 14.05
N TYR A 140 -0.72 -16.99 13.51
CA TYR A 140 -0.28 -15.81 14.22
C TYR A 140 -1.06 -14.58 13.73
N LYS A 141 -1.75 -13.91 14.65
CA LYS A 141 -2.52 -12.69 14.41
C LYS A 141 -1.80 -11.52 15.07
N ARG A 142 -1.35 -10.56 14.27
CA ARG A 142 -0.67 -9.35 14.79
C ARG A 142 -1.36 -8.08 14.32
N TYR A 143 -1.28 -7.04 15.12
CA TYR A 143 -1.51 -5.69 14.63
C TYR A 143 -0.27 -4.81 14.83
N GLN A 144 -0.14 -3.79 14.00
CA GLN A 144 0.94 -2.81 14.06
C GLN A 144 0.40 -1.44 13.66
N MET A 145 0.71 -0.41 14.48
CA MET A 145 0.21 0.94 14.29
C MET A 145 1.37 1.91 14.34
N GLN A 146 1.96 2.21 13.18
CA GLN A 146 3.18 3.01 13.08
C GLN A 146 3.23 3.85 11.80
N ASN A 147 4.12 4.85 11.78
CA ASN A 147 4.38 5.67 10.60
C ASN A 147 5.07 4.86 9.49
N VAL A 148 4.73 5.20 8.25
CA VAL A 148 5.39 4.75 7.02
C VAL A 148 5.71 5.94 6.12
N TRP A 149 6.63 5.75 5.18
CA TRP A 149 7.14 6.85 4.36
C TRP A 149 7.16 6.46 2.88
N ARG A 150 6.53 7.29 2.06
CA ARG A 150 6.48 7.13 0.60
C ARG A 150 6.84 8.43 -0.09
N ALA A 151 7.78 8.41 -1.02
CA ALA A 151 8.21 9.60 -1.77
C ALA A 151 7.19 10.06 -2.83
N ASP A 152 5.93 9.74 -2.65
CA ASP A 152 4.82 10.15 -3.50
C ASP A 152 4.74 11.67 -3.73
N ARG A 153 4.14 12.06 -4.85
CA ARG A 153 3.78 13.47 -5.07
C ARG A 153 2.64 13.84 -4.10
N PRO A 154 2.86 14.78 -3.18
CA PRO A 154 1.84 15.18 -2.21
C PRO A 154 0.61 15.76 -2.90
N GLN A 155 -0.57 15.32 -2.46
CA GLN A 155 -1.87 15.83 -2.87
C GLN A 155 -2.88 15.69 -1.73
N LYS A 156 -4.12 16.15 -1.92
CA LYS A 156 -5.17 16.00 -0.91
C LYS A 156 -5.34 14.53 -0.51
N GLY A 157 -5.19 14.22 0.77
CA GLY A 157 -5.30 12.84 1.30
C GLY A 157 -4.04 11.98 1.12
N ARG A 158 -2.99 12.44 0.39
CA ARG A 158 -1.75 11.68 0.17
C ARG A 158 -0.55 12.47 0.67
N PHE A 159 0.11 11.92 1.66
CA PHE A 159 1.27 12.50 2.33
C PHE A 159 2.49 11.59 2.17
N ARG A 160 3.68 12.15 2.39
CA ARG A 160 4.95 11.39 2.36
C ARG A 160 5.26 10.68 3.66
N GLU A 161 4.68 11.13 4.74
CA GLU A 161 4.68 10.47 6.04
C GLU A 161 3.23 10.34 6.51
N PHE A 162 2.83 9.12 6.83
CA PHE A 162 1.49 8.84 7.32
C PHE A 162 1.47 7.59 8.20
N PHE A 163 0.42 7.45 8.96
CA PHE A 163 0.26 6.36 9.91
C PHE A 163 -0.55 5.23 9.27
N GLN A 164 -0.06 4.00 9.36
CA GLN A 164 -0.81 2.80 9.03
C GLN A 164 -1.25 2.08 10.30
N CYS A 165 -2.43 1.47 10.25
CA CYS A 165 -2.98 0.60 11.27
C CYS A 165 -3.26 -0.74 10.58
N ASP A 166 -2.33 -1.66 10.66
CA ASP A 166 -2.35 -2.92 9.93
C ASP A 166 -2.66 -4.09 10.87
N ALA A 167 -3.53 -4.99 10.42
CA ALA A 167 -3.81 -6.27 11.05
C ALA A 167 -3.55 -7.40 10.04
N ASP A 168 -2.75 -8.38 10.41
CA ASP A 168 -2.40 -9.51 9.54
C ASP A 168 -2.53 -10.83 10.28
N VAL A 169 -2.86 -11.87 9.51
CA VAL A 169 -2.88 -13.26 9.95
C VAL A 169 -1.91 -14.05 9.10
N ILE A 170 -1.06 -14.85 9.71
CA ILE A 170 -0.12 -15.72 8.99
C ILE A 170 -0.15 -17.15 9.56
N GLY A 171 0.13 -18.14 8.70
CA GLY A 171 0.20 -19.56 9.08
C GLY A 171 -1.12 -20.31 8.96
N THR A 172 -2.06 -19.82 8.15
CA THR A 172 -3.29 -20.51 7.77
C THR A 172 -3.73 -20.09 6.38
N ASP A 173 -4.34 -20.99 5.66
CA ASP A 173 -4.96 -20.76 4.34
C ASP A 173 -6.50 -20.60 4.43
N SER A 174 -7.05 -20.61 5.65
CA SER A 174 -8.49 -20.48 5.88
C SER A 174 -9.05 -19.17 5.36
N LEU A 175 -10.12 -19.24 4.56
CA LEU A 175 -10.87 -18.08 4.06
C LEU A 175 -11.69 -17.38 5.16
N LEU A 176 -11.77 -17.94 6.35
CA LEU A 176 -12.36 -17.25 7.50
C LEU A 176 -11.54 -16.03 7.92
N CYS A 177 -10.26 -15.96 7.52
CA CYS A 177 -9.44 -14.76 7.74
C CYS A 177 -9.98 -13.56 6.98
N GLU A 178 -10.36 -13.72 5.73
CA GLU A 178 -10.98 -12.66 4.93
C GLU A 178 -12.33 -12.24 5.50
N VAL A 179 -13.15 -13.19 5.92
CA VAL A 179 -14.45 -12.92 6.57
C VAL A 179 -14.24 -12.10 7.84
N GLU A 180 -13.30 -12.49 8.69
CA GLU A 180 -12.97 -11.78 9.92
C GLU A 180 -12.45 -10.36 9.64
N LEU A 181 -11.54 -10.19 8.67
CA LEU A 181 -10.99 -8.88 8.33
C LEU A 181 -12.06 -7.94 7.74
N ILE A 182 -13.03 -8.46 6.99
CA ILE A 182 -14.17 -7.67 6.51
C ILE A 182 -15.03 -7.20 7.69
N GLN A 183 -15.33 -8.07 8.64
CA GLN A 183 -16.06 -7.70 9.85
C GLN A 183 -15.29 -6.72 10.73
N LEU A 184 -13.98 -6.87 10.83
CA LEU A 184 -13.10 -5.95 11.54
C LEU A 184 -13.15 -4.53 10.92
N TYR A 185 -13.15 -4.41 9.59
CA TYR A 185 -13.37 -3.13 8.91
C TYR A 185 -14.72 -2.54 9.26
N ASP A 186 -15.79 -3.32 9.16
CA ASP A 186 -17.14 -2.85 9.46
C ASP A 186 -17.24 -2.36 10.92
N GLU A 187 -16.71 -3.11 11.87
CA GLU A 187 -16.70 -2.73 13.30
C GLU A 187 -15.94 -1.43 13.53
N VAL A 188 -14.74 -1.28 12.96
CA VAL A 188 -13.93 -0.06 13.10
C VAL A 188 -14.70 1.15 12.57
N PHE A 189 -15.24 1.07 11.36
CA PHE A 189 -15.90 2.22 10.74
C PHE A 189 -17.26 2.51 11.37
N THR A 190 -17.97 1.49 11.88
CA THR A 190 -19.18 1.66 12.69
C THR A 190 -18.87 2.42 13.99
N LYS A 191 -17.84 2.00 14.73
CA LYS A 191 -17.41 2.68 15.97
C LYS A 191 -16.92 4.10 15.74
N LEU A 192 -16.25 4.34 14.62
CA LEU A 192 -15.83 5.68 14.19
C LEU A 192 -16.99 6.52 13.64
N LYS A 193 -18.18 5.95 13.47
CA LYS A 193 -19.38 6.59 12.91
C LYS A 193 -19.15 7.17 11.51
N ILE A 194 -18.39 6.46 10.68
CA ILE A 194 -18.19 6.85 9.27
C ILE A 194 -19.37 6.27 8.48
N PRO A 195 -20.23 7.13 7.88
CA PRO A 195 -21.37 6.67 7.12
C PRO A 195 -20.94 6.18 5.71
N ASN A 196 -21.82 5.42 5.06
CA ASN A 196 -21.70 5.02 3.65
C ASN A 196 -20.34 4.42 3.28
N VAL A 197 -19.88 3.43 4.06
CA VAL A 197 -18.64 2.70 3.77
C VAL A 197 -18.93 1.54 2.82
N THR A 198 -18.19 1.47 1.72
CA THR A 198 -18.17 0.30 0.83
C THR A 198 -16.86 -0.44 0.98
N ILE A 199 -16.93 -1.73 1.24
CA ILE A 199 -15.82 -2.67 1.15
C ILE A 199 -15.90 -3.33 -0.22
N ALA A 200 -15.10 -2.87 -1.17
CA ALA A 200 -14.98 -3.49 -2.49
C ALA A 200 -14.08 -4.72 -2.36
N ILE A 201 -14.48 -5.80 -3.02
CA ILE A 201 -13.77 -7.08 -3.01
C ILE A 201 -13.56 -7.60 -4.44
N ASN A 202 -12.37 -8.14 -4.68
CA ASN A 202 -12.03 -8.91 -5.87
C ASN A 202 -11.12 -10.09 -5.49
N ASN A 203 -10.66 -10.85 -6.47
CA ASN A 203 -9.68 -11.92 -6.28
C ASN A 203 -8.68 -11.93 -7.45
N ARG A 204 -7.39 -12.04 -7.14
CA ARG A 204 -6.33 -12.13 -8.18
C ARG A 204 -6.55 -13.28 -9.14
N LYS A 205 -7.16 -14.38 -8.69
CA LYS A 205 -7.49 -15.53 -9.55
C LYS A 205 -8.56 -15.20 -10.60
N ILE A 206 -9.47 -14.25 -10.30
CA ILE A 206 -10.46 -13.77 -11.28
C ILE A 206 -9.75 -12.92 -12.34
N LEU A 207 -8.83 -12.05 -11.95
CA LEU A 207 -8.02 -11.29 -12.90
C LEU A 207 -7.13 -12.21 -13.75
N SER A 208 -6.55 -13.26 -13.15
CA SER A 208 -5.77 -14.25 -13.88
C SER A 208 -6.62 -15.01 -14.90
N CYS A 209 -7.83 -15.43 -14.54
CA CYS A 209 -8.75 -16.07 -15.48
C CYS A 209 -9.15 -15.14 -16.63
N MET A 210 -9.40 -13.87 -16.35
CA MET A 210 -9.72 -12.88 -17.38
C MET A 210 -8.59 -12.79 -18.40
N VAL A 211 -7.35 -12.68 -17.94
CA VAL A 211 -6.16 -12.56 -18.78
C VAL A 211 -5.88 -13.86 -19.54
N GLU A 212 -6.09 -15.04 -18.90
CA GLU A 212 -6.03 -16.36 -19.54
C GLU A 212 -7.03 -16.49 -20.68
N LEU A 213 -8.28 -16.10 -20.47
CA LEU A 213 -9.32 -16.14 -21.51
C LEU A 213 -9.05 -15.13 -22.66
N MET A 214 -8.20 -14.15 -22.42
CA MET A 214 -7.74 -13.19 -23.44
C MET A 214 -6.49 -13.69 -24.20
N ASP A 215 -5.97 -14.89 -23.88
CA ASP A 215 -4.71 -15.45 -24.40
C ASP A 215 -3.51 -14.51 -24.16
N ALA A 216 -3.43 -13.87 -22.99
CA ALA A 216 -2.51 -12.79 -22.66
C ALA A 216 -1.74 -12.98 -21.34
N GLU A 217 -1.54 -14.21 -20.87
CA GLU A 217 -0.96 -14.53 -19.54
C GLU A 217 0.42 -13.91 -19.32
N SER A 218 1.23 -13.83 -20.38
CA SER A 218 2.56 -13.20 -20.32
C SER A 218 2.50 -11.69 -20.05
N LEU A 219 1.34 -11.04 -20.22
CA LEU A 219 1.10 -9.61 -20.01
C LEU A 219 0.30 -9.32 -18.73
N PHE A 220 0.14 -10.30 -17.85
CA PHE A 220 -0.72 -10.20 -16.68
C PHE A 220 -0.44 -8.94 -15.83
N ASP A 221 0.80 -8.72 -15.46
CA ASP A 221 1.16 -7.58 -14.60
C ASP A 221 0.92 -6.23 -15.29
N ASP A 222 1.21 -6.12 -16.59
CA ASP A 222 0.98 -4.90 -17.36
C ASP A 222 -0.51 -4.61 -17.51
N ILE A 223 -1.33 -5.63 -17.81
CA ILE A 223 -2.79 -5.51 -17.91
C ILE A 223 -3.39 -5.08 -16.57
N VAL A 224 -2.96 -5.67 -15.47
CA VAL A 224 -3.41 -5.31 -14.12
C VAL A 224 -3.07 -3.86 -13.76
N ILE A 225 -1.86 -3.39 -14.10
CA ILE A 225 -1.44 -2.00 -13.92
C ILE A 225 -2.29 -1.04 -14.75
N ILE A 226 -2.68 -1.44 -15.96
CA ILE A 226 -3.57 -0.63 -16.82
C ILE A 226 -4.99 -0.59 -16.24
N LEU A 227 -5.50 -1.73 -15.78
CA LEU A 227 -6.83 -1.82 -15.15
C LEU A 227 -6.95 -0.95 -13.91
N ASP A 228 -5.91 -0.87 -13.08
CA ASP A 228 -5.91 0.02 -11.89
C ASP A 228 -6.15 1.50 -12.23
N LYS A 229 -5.96 1.88 -13.48
CA LYS A 229 -6.20 3.26 -13.94
C LYS A 229 -7.62 3.51 -14.42
N ILE A 230 -8.51 2.48 -14.46
CA ILE A 230 -9.82 2.56 -15.11
C ILE A 230 -10.67 3.72 -14.59
N ASP A 231 -10.68 3.95 -13.27
CA ASP A 231 -11.39 5.05 -12.62
C ASP A 231 -10.87 6.44 -13.06
N LYS A 232 -9.63 6.52 -13.52
CA LYS A 232 -8.96 7.79 -13.88
C LYS A 232 -9.04 8.09 -15.37
N ILE A 233 -8.88 7.06 -16.20
CA ILE A 233 -8.75 7.26 -17.66
C ILE A 233 -9.96 6.75 -18.46
N GLY A 234 -10.83 5.96 -17.81
CA GLY A 234 -12.02 5.36 -18.42
C GLY A 234 -11.72 4.10 -19.24
N ILE A 235 -12.76 3.29 -19.46
CA ILE A 235 -12.66 1.96 -20.08
C ILE A 235 -12.09 1.99 -21.50
N GLU A 236 -12.47 2.95 -22.33
CA GLU A 236 -12.00 3.01 -23.73
C GLU A 236 -10.48 3.21 -23.82
N LYS A 237 -9.90 4.05 -22.95
CA LYS A 237 -8.46 4.22 -22.89
C LYS A 237 -7.74 2.99 -22.35
N VAL A 238 -8.33 2.32 -21.35
CA VAL A 238 -7.83 1.04 -20.82
C VAL A 238 -7.75 0.01 -21.95
N LYS A 239 -8.82 -0.16 -22.74
CA LYS A 239 -8.83 -1.06 -23.89
C LYS A 239 -7.74 -0.71 -24.91
N ASN A 240 -7.60 0.56 -25.24
CA ASN A 240 -6.57 1.00 -26.17
C ASN A 240 -5.16 0.73 -25.63
N GLU A 241 -4.89 0.96 -24.35
CA GLU A 241 -3.60 0.64 -23.74
C GLU A 241 -3.32 -0.87 -23.76
N ILE A 242 -4.34 -1.72 -23.52
CA ILE A 242 -4.23 -3.19 -23.58
C ILE A 242 -4.00 -3.65 -25.04
N GLU A 243 -4.68 -3.07 -26.03
CA GLU A 243 -4.48 -3.37 -27.46
C GLU A 243 -3.04 -3.01 -27.88
N ILE A 244 -2.49 -1.90 -27.40
CA ILE A 244 -1.09 -1.48 -27.67
C ILE A 244 -0.08 -2.48 -27.09
N LEU A 245 -0.39 -3.18 -26.00
CA LEU A 245 0.45 -4.27 -25.46
C LEU A 245 0.48 -5.50 -26.37
N GLY A 246 -0.38 -5.59 -27.38
CA GLY A 246 -0.43 -6.71 -28.33
C GLY A 246 -1.58 -7.69 -28.09
N VAL A 247 -2.53 -7.39 -27.21
CA VAL A 247 -3.73 -8.20 -27.02
C VAL A 247 -4.67 -8.01 -28.19
N ASP A 248 -5.22 -9.12 -28.73
CA ASP A 248 -6.14 -9.08 -29.86
C ASP A 248 -7.42 -8.30 -29.50
N LYS A 249 -7.86 -7.46 -30.41
CA LYS A 249 -9.07 -6.65 -30.27
C LYS A 249 -10.32 -7.49 -30.04
N SER A 250 -10.40 -8.68 -30.63
CA SER A 250 -11.52 -9.61 -30.42
C SER A 250 -11.61 -10.09 -28.96
N SER A 251 -10.46 -10.26 -28.29
CA SER A 251 -10.36 -10.68 -26.89
C SER A 251 -10.80 -9.59 -25.90
N LEU A 252 -10.84 -8.31 -26.29
CA LEU A 252 -11.30 -7.21 -25.43
C LEU A 252 -12.81 -7.33 -25.07
N SER A 253 -13.58 -8.10 -25.83
CA SER A 253 -14.97 -8.42 -25.46
C SER A 253 -15.07 -9.22 -24.17
N ILE A 254 -14.02 -9.98 -23.83
CA ILE A 254 -13.91 -10.72 -22.56
C ILE A 254 -13.79 -9.71 -21.39
N LEU A 255 -12.95 -8.71 -21.54
CA LEU A 255 -12.81 -7.62 -20.57
C LEU A 255 -14.17 -6.93 -20.30
N ASP A 256 -14.94 -6.63 -21.36
CA ASP A 256 -16.28 -6.05 -21.21
C ASP A 256 -17.21 -6.97 -20.43
N SER A 257 -17.17 -8.27 -20.69
CA SER A 257 -17.98 -9.26 -19.99
C SER A 257 -17.67 -9.31 -18.49
N PHE A 258 -16.39 -9.22 -18.13
CA PHE A 258 -15.97 -9.15 -16.72
C PHE A 258 -16.39 -7.83 -16.07
N LEU A 259 -16.12 -6.69 -16.70
CA LEU A 259 -16.39 -5.36 -16.12
C LEU A 259 -17.89 -5.05 -16.01
N ASN A 260 -18.74 -5.68 -16.83
CA ASN A 260 -20.20 -5.53 -16.75
C ASN A 260 -20.85 -6.44 -15.70
N ALA A 261 -20.12 -7.40 -15.15
CA ALA A 261 -20.63 -8.27 -14.11
C ALA A 261 -20.91 -7.51 -12.82
N LYS A 262 -22.12 -7.67 -12.27
CA LYS A 262 -22.56 -7.01 -11.02
C LYS A 262 -22.62 -7.98 -9.85
N SER A 263 -22.58 -9.26 -10.14
CA SER A 263 -22.63 -10.34 -9.15
C SER A 263 -21.63 -11.44 -9.48
N ILE A 264 -21.37 -12.28 -8.51
CA ILE A 264 -20.54 -13.48 -8.69
C ILE A 264 -21.19 -14.45 -9.67
N ASP A 265 -22.52 -14.51 -9.68
CA ASP A 265 -23.25 -15.41 -10.57
C ASP A 265 -23.13 -14.98 -12.03
N ASP A 266 -23.07 -13.69 -12.32
CA ASP A 266 -22.82 -13.16 -13.68
C ASP A 266 -21.47 -13.66 -14.23
N LEU A 267 -20.46 -13.81 -13.35
CA LEU A 267 -19.14 -14.29 -13.73
C LEU A 267 -19.02 -15.81 -13.81
N SER A 268 -19.94 -16.55 -13.21
CA SER A 268 -19.79 -18.01 -13.03
C SER A 268 -19.54 -18.77 -14.33
N THR A 269 -20.21 -18.39 -15.42
CA THR A 269 -20.03 -19.03 -16.74
C THR A 269 -18.66 -18.79 -17.35
N LEU A 270 -18.06 -17.61 -17.12
CA LEU A 270 -16.73 -17.27 -17.60
C LEU A 270 -15.66 -17.93 -16.73
N LEU A 271 -15.79 -17.82 -15.42
CA LEU A 271 -14.81 -18.32 -14.46
C LEU A 271 -14.69 -19.85 -14.47
N ASN A 272 -15.77 -20.56 -14.74
CA ASN A 272 -15.75 -22.03 -14.83
C ASN A 272 -15.04 -22.57 -16.08
N LYS A 273 -14.61 -21.72 -17.00
CA LYS A 273 -13.78 -22.12 -18.16
C LYS A 273 -12.31 -22.31 -17.79
N SER A 274 -11.88 -21.84 -16.62
CA SER A 274 -10.53 -21.93 -16.12
C SER A 274 -10.51 -22.56 -14.72
N GLU A 275 -9.49 -23.37 -14.42
CA GLU A 275 -9.29 -23.94 -13.08
C GLU A 275 -9.03 -22.83 -12.05
N VAL A 276 -8.18 -21.88 -12.42
CA VAL A 276 -7.85 -20.72 -11.59
C VAL A 276 -9.09 -19.85 -11.36
N GLY A 277 -9.91 -19.63 -12.40
CA GLY A 277 -11.16 -18.90 -12.30
C GLY A 277 -12.18 -19.59 -11.40
N SER A 278 -12.35 -20.91 -11.55
CA SER A 278 -13.23 -21.72 -10.70
C SER A 278 -12.84 -21.64 -9.23
N LYS A 279 -11.55 -21.65 -8.91
CA LYS A 279 -11.03 -21.48 -7.55
C LYS A 279 -11.33 -20.08 -7.01
N GLY A 280 -11.08 -19.02 -7.79
CA GLY A 280 -11.41 -17.65 -7.42
C GLY A 280 -12.91 -17.45 -7.15
N LEU A 281 -13.76 -18.06 -7.97
CA LEU A 281 -15.21 -18.07 -7.78
C LEU A 281 -15.62 -18.73 -6.46
N GLN A 282 -15.07 -19.89 -6.14
CA GLN A 282 -15.33 -20.61 -4.89
C GLN A 282 -14.91 -19.80 -3.67
N GLU A 283 -13.74 -19.19 -3.72
CA GLU A 283 -13.22 -18.34 -2.65
C GLU A 283 -14.15 -17.13 -2.39
N LEU A 284 -14.55 -16.41 -3.43
CA LEU A 284 -15.48 -15.29 -3.27
C LEU A 284 -16.86 -15.74 -2.80
N LYS A 285 -17.42 -16.81 -3.35
CA LYS A 285 -18.71 -17.36 -2.88
C LYS A 285 -18.66 -17.69 -1.40
N PHE A 286 -17.60 -18.34 -0.94
CA PHE A 286 -17.42 -18.64 0.49
C PHE A 286 -17.45 -17.36 1.34
N ILE A 287 -16.73 -16.32 0.92
CA ILE A 287 -16.67 -15.05 1.67
C ILE A 287 -18.05 -14.38 1.68
N PHE A 288 -18.70 -14.21 0.55
CA PHE A 288 -20.02 -13.57 0.46
C PHE A 288 -21.10 -14.33 1.24
N ASP A 289 -21.11 -15.66 1.16
CA ASP A 289 -22.07 -16.50 1.90
C ASP A 289 -21.93 -16.36 3.42
N ASN A 290 -20.67 -16.31 3.91
CA ASN A 290 -20.42 -16.14 5.34
C ASN A 290 -20.75 -14.71 5.80
N ILE A 291 -20.37 -13.69 5.06
CA ILE A 291 -20.71 -12.30 5.37
C ILE A 291 -22.24 -12.10 5.32
N SER A 292 -22.93 -12.71 4.36
CA SER A 292 -24.40 -12.64 4.28
C SER A 292 -25.08 -13.24 5.52
N LYS A 293 -24.52 -14.33 6.08
CA LYS A 293 -25.05 -14.97 7.30
C LYS A 293 -24.74 -14.20 8.55
N LEU A 294 -23.55 -13.64 8.65
CA LEU A 294 -23.08 -12.89 9.83
C LEU A 294 -23.64 -11.46 9.86
N GLY A 295 -23.85 -10.87 8.69
CA GLY A 295 -24.25 -9.49 8.53
C GLY A 295 -23.09 -8.50 8.72
N LEU A 296 -23.28 -7.29 8.19
CA LEU A 296 -22.45 -6.10 8.47
C LEU A 296 -23.35 -5.03 9.12
N GLN A 297 -22.79 -4.22 10.01
CA GLN A 297 -23.56 -3.21 10.76
C GLN A 297 -23.79 -1.94 9.96
N SER A 298 -22.76 -1.45 9.26
CA SER A 298 -22.79 -0.15 8.56
C SER A 298 -22.15 -0.17 7.19
N ALA A 299 -21.21 -1.07 6.94
CA ALA A 299 -20.55 -1.19 5.66
C ALA A 299 -21.34 -2.06 4.68
N CYS A 300 -21.11 -1.85 3.38
CA CYS A 300 -21.63 -2.68 2.30
C CYS A 300 -20.47 -3.43 1.64
N LEU A 301 -20.56 -4.78 1.55
CA LEU A 301 -19.61 -5.57 0.77
C LEU A 301 -20.07 -5.60 -0.68
N SER A 302 -19.21 -5.23 -1.62
CA SER A 302 -19.53 -5.15 -3.05
C SER A 302 -18.45 -5.80 -3.90
N LEU A 303 -18.84 -6.63 -4.86
CA LEU A 303 -17.94 -7.11 -5.90
C LEU A 303 -17.49 -5.95 -6.77
N ASP A 304 -16.19 -5.82 -6.99
CA ASP A 304 -15.58 -4.87 -7.91
C ASP A 304 -14.50 -5.55 -8.75
N VAL A 305 -14.88 -6.08 -9.89
CA VAL A 305 -13.96 -6.82 -10.80
C VAL A 305 -12.89 -5.93 -11.41
N SER A 306 -13.07 -4.61 -11.38
CA SER A 306 -12.04 -3.64 -11.78
C SER A 306 -10.99 -3.41 -10.70
N LEU A 307 -11.23 -3.86 -9.48
CA LEU A 307 -10.30 -3.73 -8.38
C LEU A 307 -9.08 -4.62 -8.66
N ALA A 308 -8.09 -4.01 -9.29
CA ALA A 308 -6.81 -4.60 -9.62
C ALA A 308 -5.69 -4.06 -8.72
N ARG A 309 -6.05 -3.16 -7.79
CA ARG A 309 -5.14 -2.52 -6.86
C ARG A 309 -4.48 -3.50 -5.93
N GLY A 310 -3.35 -3.08 -5.47
CA GLY A 310 -2.57 -3.79 -4.48
C GLY A 310 -1.14 -3.91 -4.93
N LEU A 311 -0.31 -4.27 -3.97
CA LEU A 311 1.07 -4.58 -4.25
C LEU A 311 1.15 -5.93 -4.98
N ASN A 312 2.12 -6.10 -5.84
CA ASN A 312 2.27 -7.29 -6.69
C ASN A 312 2.40 -8.61 -5.91
N TYR A 313 2.46 -8.54 -4.58
CA TYR A 313 2.53 -9.73 -3.72
C TYR A 313 1.17 -10.36 -3.39
N TYR A 314 0.03 -9.76 -3.72
CA TYR A 314 -1.27 -10.40 -3.47
C TYR A 314 -1.51 -11.59 -4.41
N THR A 315 -2.04 -12.68 -3.84
CA THR A 315 -2.23 -13.97 -4.51
C THR A 315 -3.69 -14.44 -4.57
N GLY A 316 -4.56 -13.83 -3.78
CA GLY A 316 -5.97 -14.22 -3.66
C GLY A 316 -6.89 -13.01 -3.52
N CYS A 317 -7.73 -13.02 -2.49
CA CYS A 317 -8.66 -11.94 -2.18
C CYS A 317 -7.97 -10.58 -2.08
N ILE A 318 -8.61 -9.55 -2.64
CA ILE A 318 -8.19 -8.14 -2.57
C ILE A 318 -9.36 -7.34 -2.02
N LEU A 319 -9.09 -6.45 -1.08
CA LEU A 319 -10.07 -5.56 -0.46
C LEU A 319 -9.66 -4.10 -0.65
N GLU A 320 -10.63 -3.24 -0.90
CA GLU A 320 -10.47 -1.78 -0.84
C GLU A 320 -11.67 -1.17 -0.11
N VAL A 321 -11.42 -0.23 0.80
CA VAL A 321 -12.48 0.42 1.57
C VAL A 321 -12.60 1.87 1.16
N LYS A 322 -13.80 2.28 0.78
CA LYS A 322 -14.16 3.63 0.31
C LYS A 322 -15.20 4.25 1.25
N ALA A 323 -15.00 5.54 1.62
CA ALA A 323 -16.02 6.35 2.27
C ALA A 323 -16.74 7.16 1.19
N ASN A 324 -17.99 6.81 0.85
CA ASN A 324 -18.66 7.34 -0.34
C ASN A 324 -19.09 8.79 -0.23
N ASP A 325 -19.26 9.30 1.00
CA ASP A 325 -19.69 10.69 1.24
C ASP A 325 -18.55 11.71 1.20
N VAL A 326 -17.31 11.26 1.01
CA VAL A 326 -16.13 12.12 1.08
C VAL A 326 -15.25 11.89 -0.15
N VAL A 327 -14.88 12.98 -0.83
CA VAL A 327 -13.89 12.89 -1.93
C VAL A 327 -12.50 12.75 -1.34
N ILE A 328 -12.15 11.49 -1.00
CA ILE A 328 -10.85 11.05 -0.51
C ILE A 328 -10.52 9.72 -1.19
N GLY A 329 -9.26 9.35 -1.26
CA GLY A 329 -8.90 8.02 -1.75
C GLY A 329 -9.37 6.91 -0.82
N SER A 330 -8.93 5.69 -1.09
CA SER A 330 -9.17 4.53 -0.24
C SER A 330 -8.79 4.82 1.21
N ILE A 331 -9.64 4.45 2.16
CA ILE A 331 -9.43 4.61 3.61
C ILE A 331 -8.98 3.33 4.27
N GLY A 332 -9.00 2.22 3.54
CA GLY A 332 -8.51 0.92 3.96
C GLY A 332 -8.28 0.04 2.74
N GLY A 333 -7.56 -1.02 2.92
CA GLY A 333 -7.32 -2.01 1.88
C GLY A 333 -6.43 -3.13 2.37
N GLY A 334 -6.39 -4.21 1.65
CA GLY A 334 -5.59 -5.37 1.97
C GLY A 334 -5.79 -6.49 0.97
N GLY A 335 -5.24 -7.65 1.27
CA GLY A 335 -5.44 -8.84 0.46
C GLY A 335 -4.62 -10.01 0.97
N ARG A 336 -4.88 -11.18 0.39
CA ARG A 336 -4.14 -12.41 0.68
C ARG A 336 -2.78 -12.39 0.00
N TYR A 337 -1.74 -12.75 0.74
CA TYR A 337 -0.36 -12.89 0.26
C TYR A 337 0.24 -14.21 0.78
N ASP A 338 0.29 -15.23 -0.07
CA ASP A 338 0.70 -16.57 0.37
C ASP A 338 2.23 -16.76 0.41
N ASN A 339 2.98 -16.02 -0.40
CA ASN A 339 4.40 -16.27 -0.63
C ASN A 339 5.34 -15.16 -0.11
N LEU A 340 4.86 -14.18 0.65
CA LEU A 340 5.66 -13.02 1.01
C LEU A 340 6.85 -13.36 1.93
N THR A 341 6.71 -14.37 2.79
CA THR A 341 7.81 -14.82 3.68
C THR A 341 8.88 -15.64 2.98
N SER A 342 8.59 -16.21 1.80
CA SER A 342 9.55 -17.01 1.03
C SER A 342 10.66 -16.19 0.38
N ILE A 343 10.54 -14.85 0.43
CA ILE A 343 11.54 -13.93 -0.11
C ILE A 343 12.63 -13.53 0.91
N PHE A 344 12.62 -14.13 2.11
CA PHE A 344 13.61 -13.92 3.18
C PHE A 344 14.37 -15.19 3.56
#